data_e452277deaed924c7d4b4eae0f82714f
#
_entry.id   e452277deaed924c7d4b4eae0f82714f
#
_cell.length_a   1.000
_cell.length_b   1.000
_cell.length_c   1.000
_cell.angle_alpha   90.00
_cell.angle_beta   90.00
_cell.angle_gamma   90.00
#
_symmetry.space_group_name_H-M   'P 1'
#
loop_
_entity.id
_entity.type
_entity.pdbx_description
1 polymer ?
#
loop_
_entity_poly.entity_id
_entity_poly.type
_entity_poly.pdbx_seq_one_letter_code
_entity_poly.pdbx_strand_id
1 'polypeptide(L)'
;GIGLFDVVENRLVGMKSRGVYETPGGTILYHAHEVLETICLDKETQHYKYGLAQKYADIVYNGQWYTPLREAMDAFVDKTQETVTGDVKLKLYKGNIINAGVTSPYTLYSEDFASFGEDDVYDQTDAKGFINLFGLPIKVKALLDAERNNK
;
A
#
# COMPACT_ATOMS: atom_id res chain seq x y z
N GLY A 1 16.15 -10.82 -15.32
CA GLY A 1 16.58 -9.43 -15.04
C GLY A 1 15.49 -8.67 -14.29
N ILE A 2 15.77 -7.44 -13.89
CA ILE A 2 14.76 -6.55 -13.29
C ILE A 2 13.66 -6.29 -14.32
N GLY A 3 12.39 -6.37 -13.89
CA GLY A 3 11.25 -6.04 -14.74
C GLY A 3 10.93 -7.06 -15.82
N LEU A 4 11.38 -8.30 -15.69
CA LEU A 4 10.95 -9.41 -16.52
C LEU A 4 9.74 -10.09 -15.84
N PHE A 5 8.59 -10.06 -16.52
CA PHE A 5 7.33 -10.64 -16.03
C PHE A 5 6.86 -11.73 -17.00
N ASP A 6 6.74 -12.95 -16.50
CA ASP A 6 6.10 -14.08 -17.20
C ASP A 6 4.80 -14.37 -16.47
N VAL A 7 3.69 -13.97 -17.07
CA VAL A 7 2.38 -13.98 -16.42
C VAL A 7 1.32 -14.68 -17.27
N VAL A 8 0.41 -15.36 -16.60
CA VAL A 8 -0.85 -15.82 -17.18
C VAL A 8 -1.92 -14.82 -16.81
N GLU A 9 -2.46 -14.15 -17.80
CA GLU A 9 -3.44 -13.07 -17.65
C GLU A 9 -4.80 -13.46 -18.22
N ASN A 10 -5.85 -12.76 -17.78
CA ASN A 10 -7.19 -12.92 -18.31
C ASN A 10 -7.43 -11.94 -19.47
N ARG A 11 -8.01 -12.43 -20.56
CA ARG A 11 -8.65 -11.57 -21.55
C ARG A 11 -10.03 -11.14 -21.06
N LEU A 12 -10.57 -10.08 -21.66
CA LEU A 12 -11.89 -9.51 -21.29
C LEU A 12 -13.00 -10.58 -21.20
N VAL A 13 -12.98 -11.57 -22.08
CA VAL A 13 -13.94 -12.67 -22.13
C VAL A 13 -13.57 -13.86 -21.23
N GLY A 14 -12.61 -13.71 -20.34
CA GLY A 14 -12.21 -14.74 -19.37
C GLY A 14 -11.26 -15.82 -19.89
N MET A 15 -10.85 -15.77 -21.14
CA MET A 15 -9.81 -16.69 -21.65
C MET A 15 -8.46 -16.35 -21.04
N LYS A 16 -7.66 -17.38 -20.73
CA LYS A 16 -6.28 -17.21 -20.27
C LYS A 16 -5.34 -17.02 -21.45
N SER A 17 -4.39 -16.12 -21.29
CA SER A 17 -3.25 -15.96 -22.21
C SER A 17 -1.96 -15.80 -21.40
N ARG A 18 -0.83 -16.24 -21.96
CA ARG A 18 0.48 -16.01 -21.36
C ARG A 18 1.15 -14.84 -22.05
N GLY A 19 1.65 -13.89 -21.25
CA GLY A 19 2.46 -12.78 -21.73
C GLY A 19 3.82 -12.79 -21.06
N VAL A 20 4.86 -12.43 -21.81
CA VAL A 20 6.19 -12.16 -21.28
C VAL A 20 6.51 -10.70 -21.57
N TYR A 21 6.72 -9.93 -20.52
CA TYR A 21 6.94 -8.49 -20.60
C TYR A 21 8.29 -8.12 -20.02
N GLU A 22 8.92 -7.11 -20.60
CA GLU A 22 10.20 -6.60 -20.13
C GLU A 22 10.09 -5.09 -19.96
N THR A 23 10.08 -4.63 -18.71
CA THR A 23 9.94 -3.22 -18.35
C THR A 23 10.83 -2.84 -17.17
N PRO A 24 12.15 -2.87 -17.34
CA PRO A 24 13.09 -2.61 -16.24
C PRO A 24 12.98 -1.16 -15.72
N GLY A 25 12.87 -0.18 -16.61
CA GLY A 25 12.74 1.24 -16.23
C GLY A 25 11.47 1.51 -15.44
N GLY A 26 10.32 1.03 -15.91
CA GLY A 26 9.04 1.16 -15.22
C GLY A 26 9.08 0.51 -13.83
N THR A 27 9.62 -0.70 -13.72
CA THR A 27 9.73 -1.42 -12.45
C THR A 27 10.59 -0.67 -11.42
N ILE A 28 11.71 -0.09 -11.85
CA ILE A 28 12.59 0.70 -10.98
C ILE A 28 11.89 1.98 -10.51
N LEU A 29 11.20 2.69 -11.42
CA LEU A 29 10.49 3.93 -11.09
C LEU A 29 9.31 3.68 -10.16
N TYR A 30 8.52 2.62 -10.41
CA TYR A 30 7.43 2.23 -9.52
C TYR A 30 7.94 1.88 -8.12
N HIS A 31 9.02 1.12 -8.03
CA HIS A 31 9.63 0.78 -6.75
C HIS A 31 10.10 2.03 -5.99
N ALA A 32 10.78 2.96 -6.67
CA ALA A 32 11.21 4.21 -6.06
C ALA A 32 10.03 5.06 -5.55
N HIS A 33 8.97 5.16 -6.35
CA HIS A 33 7.77 5.91 -5.99
C HIS A 33 7.04 5.29 -4.79
N GLU A 34 6.90 3.97 -4.76
CA GLU A 34 6.30 3.25 -3.63
C GLU A 34 7.06 3.48 -2.32
N VAL A 35 8.40 3.51 -2.38
CA VAL A 35 9.24 3.84 -1.23
C VAL A 35 8.94 5.25 -0.71
N LEU A 36 8.77 6.24 -1.59
CA LEU A 36 8.38 7.59 -1.18
C LEU A 36 6.98 7.64 -0.57
N GLU A 37 6.01 6.98 -1.18
CA GLU A 37 4.65 6.90 -0.64
C GLU A 37 4.64 6.33 0.78
N THR A 38 5.45 5.32 1.04
CA THR A 38 5.54 4.67 2.36
C THR A 38 5.94 5.64 3.48
N ILE A 39 6.76 6.64 3.19
CA ILE A 39 7.20 7.62 4.19
C ILE A 39 6.39 8.91 4.19
N CYS A 40 5.66 9.23 3.10
CA CYS A 40 4.92 10.49 2.95
C CYS A 40 3.42 10.37 3.18
N LEU A 41 2.83 9.19 3.00
CA LEU A 41 1.39 8.97 3.16
C LEU A 41 1.08 8.30 4.50
N ASP A 42 -0.03 8.73 5.11
CA ASP A 42 -0.59 8.01 6.25
C ASP A 42 -1.12 6.63 5.85
N LYS A 43 -1.23 5.75 6.82
CA LYS A 43 -1.63 4.35 6.63
C LYS A 43 -2.97 4.21 5.89
N GLU A 44 -3.99 4.97 6.29
CA GLU A 44 -5.34 4.81 5.72
C GLU A 44 -5.39 5.30 4.27
N THR A 45 -4.74 6.41 3.96
CA THR A 45 -4.62 6.94 2.59
C THR A 45 -3.89 5.95 1.69
N GLN A 46 -2.77 5.39 2.15
CA GLN A 46 -1.98 4.43 1.39
C GLN A 46 -2.76 3.14 1.12
N HIS A 47 -3.42 2.58 2.13
CA HIS A 47 -4.24 1.37 1.98
C HIS A 47 -5.42 1.57 1.04
N TYR A 48 -6.10 2.71 1.15
CA TYR A 48 -7.22 3.02 0.24
C TYR A 48 -6.75 3.16 -1.20
N LYS A 49 -5.60 3.84 -1.42
CA LYS A 49 -4.97 3.99 -2.75
C LYS A 49 -4.64 2.63 -3.39
N TYR A 50 -4.12 1.67 -2.62
CA TYR A 50 -3.85 0.32 -3.14
C TYR A 50 -5.13 -0.39 -3.61
N GLY A 51 -6.22 -0.28 -2.86
CA GLY A 51 -7.53 -0.79 -3.27
C GLY A 51 -8.06 -0.11 -4.54
N LEU A 52 -7.92 1.20 -4.60
CA LEU A 52 -8.31 1.99 -5.76
C LEU A 52 -7.55 1.60 -7.03
N ALA A 53 -6.26 1.32 -6.91
CA ALA A 53 -5.40 0.96 -8.05
C ALA A 53 -5.91 -0.28 -8.82
N GLN A 54 -6.49 -1.26 -8.13
CA GLN A 54 -7.07 -2.44 -8.76
C GLN A 54 -8.25 -2.05 -9.67
N LYS A 55 -9.14 -1.18 -9.16
CA LYS A 55 -10.27 -0.70 -9.95
C LYS A 55 -9.84 0.22 -11.09
N TYR A 56 -8.81 1.03 -10.87
CA TYR A 56 -8.22 1.86 -11.91
C TYR A 56 -7.66 1.02 -13.06
N ALA A 57 -6.97 -0.08 -12.75
CA ALA A 57 -6.46 -1.02 -13.75
C ALA A 57 -7.58 -1.61 -14.60
N ASP A 58 -8.73 -2.01 -13.98
CA ASP A 58 -9.91 -2.49 -14.72
C ASP A 58 -10.45 -1.44 -15.70
N ILE A 59 -10.54 -0.19 -15.25
CA ILE A 59 -11.04 0.94 -16.07
C ILE A 59 -10.14 1.16 -17.30
N VAL A 60 -8.82 1.17 -17.09
CA VAL A 60 -7.84 1.33 -18.18
C VAL A 60 -7.93 0.14 -19.14
N TYR A 61 -7.93 -1.08 -18.62
CA TYR A 61 -8.00 -2.30 -19.43
C TYR A 61 -9.28 -2.37 -20.27
N ASN A 62 -10.41 -1.94 -19.72
CA ASN A 62 -11.71 -1.94 -20.39
C ASN A 62 -11.93 -0.75 -21.32
N GLY A 63 -10.92 0.10 -21.53
CA GLY A 63 -11.02 1.27 -22.39
C GLY A 63 -11.94 2.38 -21.90
N GLN A 64 -12.21 2.41 -20.58
CA GLN A 64 -13.13 3.37 -19.95
C GLN A 64 -12.41 4.69 -19.57
N TRP A 65 -11.48 5.13 -20.40
CA TRP A 65 -10.63 6.29 -20.13
C TRP A 65 -11.39 7.60 -19.95
N TYR A 66 -12.48 7.80 -20.70
CA TYR A 66 -13.27 9.04 -20.71
C TYR A 66 -14.49 8.99 -19.79
N THR A 67 -14.40 8.25 -18.68
CA THR A 67 -15.51 8.13 -17.75
C THR A 67 -15.34 9.05 -16.53
N PRO A 68 -16.44 9.58 -15.96
CA PRO A 68 -16.39 10.35 -14.72
C PRO A 68 -15.74 9.60 -13.56
N LEU A 69 -15.84 8.27 -13.57
CA LEU A 69 -15.20 7.44 -12.54
C LEU A 69 -13.67 7.52 -12.61
N ARG A 70 -13.08 7.45 -13.82
CA ARG A 70 -11.64 7.63 -13.99
C ARG A 70 -11.20 9.03 -13.53
N GLU A 71 -11.93 10.06 -13.91
CA GLU A 71 -11.62 11.45 -13.52
C GLU A 71 -11.67 11.65 -12.00
N ALA A 72 -12.65 11.05 -11.33
CA ALA A 72 -12.74 11.09 -9.87
C ALA A 72 -11.56 10.36 -9.19
N MET A 73 -11.14 9.23 -9.76
CA MET A 73 -9.96 8.49 -9.28
C MET A 73 -8.67 9.26 -9.50
N ASP A 74 -8.51 9.94 -10.64
CA ASP A 74 -7.37 10.81 -10.90
C ASP A 74 -7.29 11.92 -9.85
N ALA A 75 -8.40 12.62 -9.60
CA ALA A 75 -8.46 13.69 -8.60
C ALA A 75 -8.08 13.19 -7.19
N PHE A 76 -8.49 11.97 -6.83
CA PHE A 76 -8.06 11.34 -5.58
C PHE A 76 -6.55 11.08 -5.58
N VAL A 77 -6.02 10.46 -6.63
CA VAL A 77 -4.58 10.15 -6.73
C VAL A 77 -3.76 11.43 -6.71
N ASP A 78 -4.11 12.43 -7.55
CA ASP A 78 -3.42 13.72 -7.61
C ASP A 78 -3.35 14.38 -6.23
N LYS A 79 -4.46 14.36 -5.48
CA LYS A 79 -4.50 14.90 -4.12
C LYS A 79 -3.53 14.17 -3.17
N THR A 80 -3.43 12.84 -3.28
CA THR A 80 -2.50 12.08 -2.43
C THR A 80 -1.03 12.33 -2.79
N GLN A 81 -0.74 12.73 -4.03
CA GLN A 81 0.63 12.92 -4.51
C GLN A 81 1.22 14.31 -4.21
N GLU A 82 0.46 15.26 -3.70
CA GLU A 82 0.93 16.62 -3.43
C GLU A 82 2.15 16.65 -2.47
N THR A 83 2.26 15.68 -1.58
CA THR A 83 3.37 15.56 -0.62
C THR A 83 4.35 14.43 -0.94
N VAL A 84 4.08 13.64 -1.97
CA VAL A 84 4.95 12.51 -2.36
C VAL A 84 6.09 13.03 -3.24
N THR A 85 7.13 13.55 -2.60
CA THR A 85 8.35 14.05 -3.27
C THR A 85 9.56 13.80 -2.40
N GLY A 86 10.73 13.58 -3.02
CA GLY A 86 11.97 13.34 -2.30
C GLY A 86 13.00 12.62 -3.15
N ASP A 87 14.06 12.17 -2.48
CA ASP A 87 15.16 11.44 -3.10
C ASP A 87 15.14 9.98 -2.65
N VAL A 88 15.20 9.06 -3.62
CA VAL A 88 15.31 7.62 -3.36
C VAL A 88 16.61 7.09 -3.95
N LYS A 89 17.43 6.50 -3.13
CA LYS A 89 18.66 5.83 -3.54
C LYS A 89 18.41 4.33 -3.65
N LEU A 90 18.53 3.81 -4.86
CA LEU A 90 18.38 2.38 -5.13
C LEU A 90 19.71 1.77 -5.56
N LYS A 91 19.96 0.53 -5.13
CA LYS A 91 21.06 -0.30 -5.61
C LYS A 91 20.49 -1.45 -6.44
N LEU A 92 20.90 -1.53 -7.70
CA LEU A 92 20.54 -2.63 -8.60
C LEU A 92 21.61 -3.69 -8.54
N TYR A 93 21.24 -4.93 -8.17
CA TYR A 93 22.20 -6.01 -8.04
C TYR A 93 21.58 -7.36 -8.36
N LYS A 94 22.14 -8.06 -9.33
CA LYS A 94 21.75 -9.42 -9.74
C LYS A 94 20.24 -9.61 -9.91
N GLY A 95 19.58 -8.67 -10.59
CA GLY A 95 18.15 -8.75 -10.86
C GLY A 95 17.25 -8.26 -9.71
N ASN A 96 17.82 -7.76 -8.61
CA ASN A 96 17.08 -7.20 -7.47
C ASN A 96 17.20 -5.67 -7.41
N ILE A 97 16.19 -5.05 -6.85
CA ILE A 97 16.17 -3.63 -6.47
C ILE A 97 16.29 -3.58 -4.94
N ILE A 98 17.34 -2.93 -4.46
CA ILE A 98 17.63 -2.82 -3.03
C ILE A 98 17.49 -1.35 -2.63
N ASN A 99 16.68 -1.10 -1.63
CA ASN A 99 16.55 0.22 -1.01
C ASN A 99 17.86 0.58 -0.28
N ALA A 100 18.48 1.68 -0.67
CA ALA A 100 19.74 2.16 -0.08
C ALA A 100 19.59 3.50 0.66
N GLY A 101 18.39 4.06 0.65
CA GLY A 101 18.05 5.27 1.38
C GLY A 101 16.88 6.04 0.73
N VAL A 102 16.15 6.77 1.55
CA VAL A 102 15.06 7.63 1.11
C VAL A 102 15.01 8.87 2.00
N THR A 103 14.75 10.03 1.41
CA THR A 103 14.53 11.29 2.13
C THR A 103 13.38 12.07 1.50
N SER A 104 12.60 12.74 2.33
CA SER A 104 11.50 13.62 1.88
C SER A 104 11.32 14.76 2.87
N PRO A 105 11.02 16.00 2.41
CA PRO A 105 10.62 17.09 3.30
C PRO A 105 9.23 16.87 3.93
N TYR A 106 8.45 15.92 3.43
CA TYR A 106 7.12 15.58 3.93
C TYR A 106 7.07 14.21 4.62
N THR A 107 8.23 13.70 5.05
CA THR A 107 8.26 12.40 5.75
C THR A 107 7.45 12.44 7.03
N LEU A 108 6.64 11.40 7.24
CA LEU A 108 5.94 11.14 8.49
C LEU A 108 6.76 10.26 9.44
N TYR A 109 7.90 9.76 8.97
CA TYR A 109 8.83 8.99 9.78
C TYR A 109 9.77 9.92 10.56
N SER A 110 9.87 9.68 11.86
CA SER A 110 10.85 10.35 12.73
C SER A 110 11.35 9.34 13.76
N GLU A 111 12.67 9.22 13.86
CA GLU A 111 13.31 8.37 14.88
C GLU A 111 13.04 8.89 16.29
N ASP A 112 12.81 10.19 16.44
CA ASP A 112 12.52 10.84 17.72
C ASP A 112 11.11 10.48 18.24
N PHE A 113 10.18 10.12 17.35
CA PHE A 113 8.76 9.91 17.69
C PHE A 113 8.31 8.46 17.60
N ALA A 114 9.05 7.57 16.96
CA ALA A 114 8.63 6.19 16.73
C ALA A 114 9.82 5.23 16.75
N SER A 115 10.43 5.06 17.92
CA SER A 115 11.42 4.01 18.13
C SER A 115 10.78 2.76 18.74
N PHE A 116 11.44 1.58 18.62
CA PHE A 116 11.06 0.39 19.36
C PHE A 116 11.54 0.41 20.82
N GLY A 117 12.23 1.48 21.24
CA GLY A 117 12.65 1.71 22.60
C GLY A 117 11.62 2.45 23.44
N GLU A 118 12.04 2.87 24.62
CA GLU A 118 11.28 3.84 25.42
C GLU A 118 11.28 5.19 24.66
N ASP A 119 10.10 5.71 24.36
CA ASP A 119 9.92 7.05 23.84
C ASP A 119 9.01 7.85 24.78
N ASP A 120 9.21 9.17 24.80
CA ASP A 120 8.47 10.09 25.67
C ASP A 120 7.23 10.68 25.01
N VAL A 121 6.88 10.24 23.78
CA VAL A 121 5.82 10.87 22.96
C VAL A 121 4.45 10.39 23.39
N TYR A 122 4.32 9.14 23.84
CA TYR A 122 3.07 8.59 24.34
C TYR A 122 3.31 7.53 25.44
N ASP A 123 2.31 7.36 26.31
CA ASP A 123 2.36 6.33 27.33
C ASP A 123 2.01 4.96 26.71
N GLN A 124 3.01 4.07 26.63
CA GLN A 124 2.82 2.72 26.06
C GLN A 124 1.80 1.87 26.87
N THR A 125 1.50 2.23 28.11
CA THR A 125 0.46 1.56 28.91
C THR A 125 -0.95 1.77 28.34
N ASP A 126 -1.18 2.82 27.56
CA ASP A 126 -2.44 3.09 26.87
C ASP A 126 -2.81 2.01 25.85
N ALA A 127 -1.83 1.27 25.34
CA ALA A 127 -2.05 0.14 24.45
C ALA A 127 -2.95 -0.93 25.09
N LYS A 128 -2.91 -1.13 26.40
CA LYS A 128 -3.78 -2.07 27.12
C LYS A 128 -5.25 -1.66 27.00
N GLY A 129 -5.55 -0.37 27.17
CA GLY A 129 -6.90 0.17 27.03
C GLY A 129 -7.42 0.02 25.59
N PHE A 130 -6.59 0.37 24.63
CA PHE A 130 -6.91 0.21 23.21
C PHE A 130 -7.23 -1.26 22.86
N ILE A 131 -6.35 -2.19 23.22
CA ILE A 131 -6.52 -3.63 22.91
C ILE A 131 -7.81 -4.17 23.52
N ASN A 132 -8.12 -3.80 24.78
CA ASN A 132 -9.32 -4.25 25.46
C ASN A 132 -10.60 -3.78 24.76
N LEU A 133 -10.66 -2.52 24.31
CA LEU A 133 -11.83 -1.96 23.65
C LEU A 133 -11.92 -2.45 22.20
N PHE A 134 -10.83 -2.44 21.46
CA PHE A 134 -10.79 -2.86 20.07
C PHE A 134 -11.09 -4.35 19.89
N GLY A 135 -10.61 -5.18 20.82
CA GLY A 135 -10.88 -6.62 20.84
C GLY A 135 -12.25 -7.02 21.42
N LEU A 136 -12.99 -6.08 22.03
CA LEU A 136 -14.25 -6.38 22.74
C LEU A 136 -15.30 -7.06 21.85
N PRO A 137 -15.57 -6.66 20.61
CA PRO A 137 -16.55 -7.33 19.75
C PRO A 137 -16.20 -8.79 19.48
N ILE A 138 -14.90 -9.09 19.30
CA ILE A 138 -14.42 -10.47 19.07
C ILE A 138 -14.61 -11.30 20.34
N LYS A 139 -14.30 -10.73 21.52
CA LYS A 139 -14.50 -11.39 22.82
C LYS A 139 -15.98 -11.68 23.07
N VAL A 140 -16.85 -10.73 22.81
CA VAL A 140 -18.33 -10.90 22.97
C VAL A 140 -18.83 -12.00 22.05
N LYS A 141 -18.40 -12.00 20.78
CA LYS A 141 -18.76 -13.07 19.84
C LYS A 141 -18.32 -14.45 20.37
N ALA A 142 -17.09 -14.59 20.83
CA ALA A 142 -16.57 -15.85 21.35
C ALA A 142 -17.35 -16.36 22.56
N LEU A 143 -17.74 -15.47 23.47
CA LEU A 143 -18.56 -15.83 24.64
C LEU A 143 -19.95 -16.34 24.22
N LEU A 144 -20.61 -15.64 23.31
CA LEU A 144 -21.93 -16.05 22.80
C LEU A 144 -21.88 -17.39 22.04
N ASP A 145 -20.84 -17.62 21.26
CA ASP A 145 -20.63 -18.88 20.55
C ASP A 145 -20.40 -20.04 21.53
N ALA A 146 -19.65 -19.83 22.61
CA ALA A 146 -19.45 -20.83 23.66
C ALA A 146 -20.76 -21.18 24.40
N GLU A 147 -21.60 -20.18 24.70
CA GLU A 147 -22.92 -20.42 25.30
C GLU A 147 -23.86 -21.22 24.39
N ARG A 148 -23.81 -21.00 23.06
CA ARG A 148 -24.62 -21.73 22.08
C ARG A 148 -24.17 -23.19 21.94
N ASN A 149 -22.86 -23.45 22.02
CA ASN A 149 -22.29 -24.80 21.89
C ASN A 149 -22.47 -25.65 23.14
N ASN A 150 -22.80 -25.05 24.28
CA ASN A 150 -23.06 -25.74 25.54
C ASN A 150 -24.57 -26.04 25.78
N LYS A 151 -25.40 -25.70 24.84
CA LYS A 151 -26.84 -26.05 24.79
C LYS A 151 -27.11 -27.22 23.84
#